data_00d822653df227c51c6919b6cd2a2941
#
_entry.id   00d822653df227c51c6919b6cd2a2941
#
_cell.length_a   1.000
_cell.length_b   1.000
_cell.length_c   1.000
_cell.angle_alpha   90.00
_cell.angle_beta   90.00
_cell.angle_gamma   90.00
#
_symmetry.space_group_name_H-M   'P 1'
#
loop_
_entity.id
_entity.type
_entity.pdbx_description
1 polymer ?
#
loop_
_entity_poly.entity_id
_entity_poly.type
_entity_poly.pdbx_seq_one_letter_code
_entity_poly.pdbx_strand_id
1 'polypeptide(L)'
;MDMKNITDTLNDFSDGVNPFPVEWISEHPDKVEDVLAKLSTEDQIRYAMQLRGSLMHDFINLSPNSQEVIRGLPPEELYQMIKETGIGESLPILAMMSQNQLQYSFDLEWWQRDCFVPECALKWLEFIDACDDSSIVQWLQNEDFDQKVVLFQSLIKVYKDDEMTDSYEGVEEMEHLCLDGVYDVFFKTKEPGALRRLITLLRSEDPSLYTSILEAVIWYPVTQTIETAYRWRLIRTAERGIPDFKEAMEVYSYPSPEALKIPATKLEDFSYQGGFNIAPHYPLMQTESVPFLKDVVLRLGNSPRLNTISWELVYLANKIMVADQVQPSDLETRKESLKKVLGYINIGLELGASGDLEKGARLLSHTHVLPLFQTGYQQLMTLKWKTESFLKENGSFLERLFTELDKDLLAALVVRFPRVAEVGDKKALGWRHFSSIKDVRNAESFIDQWIFHLRFARKGLGLSERTIKQYLGKCDIHENHEMMDLTNWTAMAFAHYILFKKISCAPLSEPSAKSFLEIVFLLGVFKEEVRQCDSALVDSFKQELLKLPLAWIDSDQNFLATLLNKCVVHLQQEFGRIDLKAEVDWKFTHGLCIVKNPTSL
;
A
#
# COMPACT_ATOMS: atom_id res chain seq x y z
N MET A 1 29.82 -1.36 13.90
CA MET A 1 29.73 -2.09 12.61
C MET A 1 28.87 -1.21 11.73
N ASP A 2 29.51 -0.46 10.84
CA ASP A 2 28.81 0.51 9.98
C ASP A 2 27.84 -0.24 9.07
N MET A 3 26.57 0.16 9.16
CA MET A 3 25.53 -0.37 8.26
C MET A 3 25.84 0.13 6.85
N LYS A 4 26.39 -0.73 5.98
CA LYS A 4 26.41 -0.44 4.54
C LYS A 4 24.97 -0.21 4.09
N ASN A 5 24.72 0.94 3.54
CA ASN A 5 23.41 1.27 2.95
C ASN A 5 23.25 0.46 1.65
N ILE A 6 22.02 0.12 1.25
CA ILE A 6 21.73 -0.53 -0.04
C ILE A 6 22.31 0.29 -1.19
N THR A 7 22.25 1.62 -1.08
CA THR A 7 22.85 2.56 -2.02
C THR A 7 24.36 2.30 -2.19
N ASP A 8 25.10 2.06 -1.08
CA ASP A 8 26.54 1.75 -1.15
C ASP A 8 26.80 0.39 -1.81
N THR A 9 25.91 -0.58 -1.61
CA THR A 9 26.02 -1.90 -2.25
C THR A 9 25.70 -1.82 -3.74
N LEU A 10 24.72 -1.02 -4.14
CA LEU A 10 24.43 -0.76 -5.55
C LEU A 10 25.56 0.06 -6.22
N ASN A 11 26.25 0.92 -5.46
CA ASN A 11 27.44 1.64 -5.91
C ASN A 11 28.62 0.70 -6.14
N ASP A 12 28.77 -0.36 -5.34
CA ASP A 12 29.78 -1.41 -5.55
C ASP A 12 29.51 -2.28 -6.80
N PHE A 13 28.28 -2.19 -7.40
CA PHE A 13 27.94 -2.84 -8.69
C PHE A 13 28.57 -2.17 -9.89
N SER A 14 28.77 -0.86 -9.84
CA SER A 14 29.64 -0.19 -10.78
C SER A 14 31.07 -0.37 -10.24
N ASP A 15 32.00 -0.94 -10.97
CA ASP A 15 33.43 -0.95 -10.65
C ASP A 15 34.02 0.48 -10.47
N GLY A 16 33.17 1.47 -10.20
CA GLY A 16 33.45 2.88 -10.07
C GLY A 16 33.09 3.42 -8.70
N VAL A 17 34.10 3.89 -8.00
CA VAL A 17 34.00 4.89 -6.93
C VAL A 17 32.93 5.93 -7.29
N ASN A 18 32.02 6.26 -6.39
CA ASN A 18 31.14 7.45 -6.55
C ASN A 18 32.02 8.62 -6.96
N PRO A 19 31.82 9.18 -8.16
CA PRO A 19 32.74 10.20 -8.69
C PRO A 19 32.74 11.47 -7.83
N PHE A 20 31.66 11.69 -7.04
CA PHE A 20 31.54 12.81 -6.11
C PHE A 20 30.43 12.53 -5.07
N PRO A 21 30.41 13.22 -3.92
CA PRO A 21 29.31 13.18 -2.93
C PRO A 21 27.98 13.63 -3.54
N VAL A 22 26.87 12.95 -3.21
CA VAL A 22 25.52 13.27 -3.74
C VAL A 22 25.11 14.72 -3.44
N GLU A 23 25.52 15.25 -2.29
CA GLU A 23 25.25 16.62 -1.86
C GLU A 23 25.81 17.66 -2.85
N TRP A 24 26.87 17.33 -3.61
CA TRP A 24 27.46 18.22 -4.61
C TRP A 24 26.51 18.56 -5.75
N ILE A 25 25.56 17.69 -6.07
CA ILE A 25 24.55 17.97 -7.12
C ILE A 25 23.81 19.27 -6.82
N SER A 26 23.48 19.52 -5.54
CA SER A 26 22.79 20.74 -5.11
C SER A 26 23.74 21.86 -4.68
N GLU A 27 24.88 21.53 -4.02
CA GLU A 27 25.77 22.51 -3.40
C GLU A 27 26.89 23.01 -4.33
N HIS A 28 27.33 22.18 -5.27
CA HIS A 28 28.47 22.47 -6.16
C HIS A 28 28.24 22.01 -7.59
N PRO A 29 27.18 22.48 -8.29
CA PRO A 29 26.81 22.03 -9.64
C PRO A 29 27.97 22.17 -10.64
N ASP A 30 28.72 23.28 -10.63
CA ASP A 30 29.86 23.51 -11.53
C ASP A 30 30.92 22.38 -11.44
N LYS A 31 31.21 21.89 -10.22
CA LYS A 31 32.17 20.80 -10.05
C LYS A 31 31.62 19.45 -10.55
N VAL A 32 30.31 19.27 -10.43
CA VAL A 32 29.63 18.07 -10.92
C VAL A 32 29.69 18.05 -12.44
N GLU A 33 29.40 19.15 -13.13
CA GLU A 33 29.55 19.27 -14.59
C GLU A 33 30.96 18.92 -15.05
N ASP A 34 32.02 19.45 -14.39
CA ASP A 34 33.41 19.16 -14.69
C ASP A 34 33.77 17.66 -14.55
N VAL A 35 33.17 16.98 -13.62
CA VAL A 35 33.36 15.52 -13.42
C VAL A 35 32.57 14.75 -14.48
N LEU A 36 31.30 15.12 -14.72
CA LEU A 36 30.43 14.47 -15.71
C LEU A 36 31.02 14.56 -17.13
N ALA A 37 31.64 15.66 -17.47
CA ALA A 37 32.32 15.82 -18.78
C ALA A 37 33.45 14.80 -19.00
N LYS A 38 33.97 14.18 -17.96
CA LYS A 38 35.06 13.17 -18.02
C LYS A 38 34.56 11.73 -17.92
N LEU A 39 33.32 11.53 -17.52
CA LEU A 39 32.70 10.21 -17.38
C LEU A 39 32.10 9.75 -18.71
N SER A 40 32.15 8.43 -18.96
CA SER A 40 31.41 7.84 -20.07
C SER A 40 29.89 8.00 -19.89
N THR A 41 29.15 8.04 -21.00
CA THR A 41 27.66 8.09 -20.93
C THR A 41 27.11 6.89 -20.16
N GLU A 42 27.70 5.72 -20.29
CA GLU A 42 27.28 4.50 -19.58
C GLU A 42 27.45 4.64 -18.06
N ASP A 43 28.56 5.22 -17.60
CA ASP A 43 28.79 5.48 -16.17
C ASP A 43 27.83 6.54 -15.63
N GLN A 44 27.54 7.58 -16.44
CA GLN A 44 26.54 8.59 -16.09
C GLN A 44 25.14 7.97 -15.94
N ILE A 45 24.73 7.07 -16.84
CA ILE A 45 23.45 6.35 -16.75
C ILE A 45 23.41 5.50 -15.47
N ARG A 46 24.45 4.72 -15.20
CA ARG A 46 24.56 3.90 -13.98
C ARG A 46 24.45 4.73 -12.72
N TYR A 47 25.08 5.91 -12.70
CA TYR A 47 25.02 6.80 -11.56
C TYR A 47 23.63 7.45 -11.42
N ALA A 48 23.03 7.93 -12.53
CA ALA A 48 21.67 8.47 -12.51
C ALA A 48 20.65 7.50 -11.90
N MET A 49 20.78 6.19 -12.20
CA MET A 49 19.87 5.16 -11.66
C MET A 49 20.02 4.93 -10.15
N GLN A 50 21.07 5.43 -9.51
CA GLN A 50 21.23 5.40 -8.06
C GLN A 50 20.55 6.58 -7.36
N LEU A 51 20.18 7.61 -8.12
CA LEU A 51 19.51 8.82 -7.64
C LEU A 51 17.99 8.70 -7.72
N ARG A 52 17.26 9.60 -7.04
CA ARG A 52 15.80 9.63 -7.04
C ARG A 52 15.24 11.03 -7.17
N GLY A 53 14.04 11.11 -7.76
CA GLY A 53 13.25 12.34 -7.85
C GLY A 53 14.06 13.53 -8.35
N SER A 54 14.04 14.61 -7.60
CA SER A 54 14.73 15.85 -7.97
C SER A 54 16.25 15.70 -8.10
N LEU A 55 16.90 14.85 -7.31
CA LEU A 55 18.35 14.63 -7.41
C LEU A 55 18.72 13.99 -8.74
N MET A 56 17.95 13.01 -9.21
CA MET A 56 18.16 12.38 -10.52
C MET A 56 17.88 13.40 -11.65
N HIS A 57 16.81 14.18 -11.52
CA HIS A 57 16.46 15.24 -12.45
C HIS A 57 17.58 16.28 -12.57
N ASP A 58 18.08 16.80 -11.44
CA ASP A 58 19.13 17.82 -11.42
C ASP A 58 20.44 17.26 -11.98
N PHE A 59 20.80 16.02 -11.64
CA PHE A 59 21.96 15.33 -12.19
C PHE A 59 21.90 15.22 -13.71
N ILE A 60 20.76 14.82 -14.28
CA ILE A 60 20.57 14.70 -15.72
C ILE A 60 20.74 16.07 -16.40
N ASN A 61 20.19 17.13 -15.81
CA ASN A 61 20.30 18.48 -16.36
C ASN A 61 21.74 19.03 -16.31
N LEU A 62 22.57 18.59 -15.36
CA LEU A 62 23.99 18.93 -15.28
C LEU A 62 24.86 18.12 -16.25
N SER A 63 24.34 17.06 -16.87
CA SER A 63 25.09 16.23 -17.78
C SER A 63 25.29 16.94 -19.14
N PRO A 64 26.53 17.05 -19.65
CA PRO A 64 26.77 17.58 -21.00
C PRO A 64 26.18 16.68 -22.10
N ASN A 65 25.96 15.41 -21.81
CA ASN A 65 25.36 14.40 -22.69
C ASN A 65 23.95 14.01 -22.26
N SER A 66 23.18 14.97 -21.70
CA SER A 66 21.86 14.74 -21.12
C SER A 66 20.92 13.94 -22.02
N GLN A 67 20.87 14.22 -23.31
CA GLN A 67 20.03 13.51 -24.28
C GLN A 67 20.40 12.02 -24.38
N GLU A 68 21.70 11.71 -24.44
CA GLU A 68 22.16 10.30 -24.51
C GLU A 68 21.91 9.57 -23.21
N VAL A 69 22.11 10.25 -22.07
CA VAL A 69 21.81 9.72 -20.74
C VAL A 69 20.32 9.41 -20.63
N ILE A 70 19.42 10.35 -20.98
CA ILE A 70 17.97 10.17 -20.95
C ILE A 70 17.57 8.97 -21.81
N ARG A 71 18.03 8.93 -23.07
CA ARG A 71 17.68 7.85 -24.00
C ARG A 71 18.23 6.48 -23.59
N GLY A 72 19.31 6.46 -22.82
CA GLY A 72 19.90 5.24 -22.25
C GLY A 72 19.23 4.74 -20.97
N LEU A 73 18.37 5.56 -20.32
CA LEU A 73 17.63 5.15 -19.12
C LEU A 73 16.45 4.26 -19.48
N PRO A 74 16.14 3.23 -18.63
CA PRO A 74 14.91 2.46 -18.77
C PRO A 74 13.67 3.38 -18.70
N PRO A 75 12.65 3.15 -19.55
CA PRO A 75 11.41 3.93 -19.54
C PRO A 75 10.74 3.95 -18.16
N GLU A 76 10.82 2.87 -17.41
CA GLU A 76 10.24 2.68 -16.07
C GLU A 76 10.89 3.63 -15.05
N GLU A 77 12.22 3.76 -15.08
CA GLU A 77 12.98 4.68 -14.21
C GLU A 77 12.68 6.13 -14.54
N LEU A 78 12.74 6.46 -15.82
CA LEU A 78 12.50 7.82 -16.29
C LEU A 78 11.07 8.27 -15.98
N TYR A 79 10.08 7.41 -16.23
CA TYR A 79 8.70 7.69 -15.89
C TYR A 79 8.52 7.88 -14.38
N GLN A 80 9.15 7.02 -13.55
CA GLN A 80 9.10 7.17 -12.09
C GLN A 80 9.68 8.50 -11.64
N MET A 81 10.84 8.90 -12.17
CA MET A 81 11.48 10.18 -11.87
C MET A 81 10.59 11.37 -12.25
N ILE A 82 9.99 11.36 -13.46
CA ILE A 82 9.07 12.40 -13.93
C ILE A 82 7.85 12.53 -13.01
N LYS A 83 7.31 11.40 -12.54
CA LYS A 83 6.16 11.40 -11.60
C LYS A 83 6.55 11.91 -10.21
N GLU A 84 7.78 11.64 -9.75
CA GLU A 84 8.29 12.12 -8.44
C GLU A 84 8.63 13.62 -8.47
N THR A 85 9.16 14.11 -9.57
CA THR A 85 9.54 15.52 -9.74
C THR A 85 8.35 16.39 -10.14
N GLY A 86 7.48 15.86 -10.98
CA GLY A 86 6.37 16.58 -11.62
C GLY A 86 6.63 16.80 -13.11
N ILE A 87 5.59 16.61 -13.93
CA ILE A 87 5.70 16.70 -15.39
C ILE A 87 6.12 18.12 -15.83
N GLY A 88 5.56 19.15 -15.18
CA GLY A 88 5.87 20.56 -15.51
C GLY A 88 7.34 20.93 -15.31
N GLU A 89 7.97 20.40 -14.26
CA GLU A 89 9.39 20.61 -13.98
C GLU A 89 10.30 19.78 -14.92
N SER A 90 9.75 18.74 -15.54
CA SER A 90 10.51 17.79 -16.38
C SER A 90 10.42 18.09 -17.88
N LEU A 91 9.92 19.27 -18.30
CA LEU A 91 9.79 19.62 -19.73
C LEU A 91 11.09 19.46 -20.55
N PRO A 92 12.27 19.90 -20.08
CA PRO A 92 13.52 19.68 -20.82
C PRO A 92 13.83 18.19 -21.02
N ILE A 93 13.50 17.35 -20.06
CA ILE A 93 13.70 15.91 -20.14
C ILE A 93 12.72 15.28 -21.13
N LEU A 94 11.45 15.69 -21.10
CA LEU A 94 10.43 15.24 -22.06
C LEU A 94 10.85 15.49 -23.50
N ALA A 95 11.43 16.68 -23.80
CA ALA A 95 11.92 17.03 -25.12
C ALA A 95 13.03 16.10 -25.65
N MET A 96 13.80 15.48 -24.75
CA MET A 96 14.94 14.62 -25.09
C MET A 96 14.60 13.12 -25.07
N MET A 97 13.40 12.74 -24.63
CA MET A 97 12.96 11.34 -24.53
C MET A 97 12.95 10.66 -25.92
N SER A 98 13.24 9.37 -25.90
CA SER A 98 13.05 8.52 -27.08
C SER A 98 11.57 8.19 -27.29
N GLN A 99 11.22 7.79 -28.53
CA GLN A 99 9.86 7.33 -28.87
C GLN A 99 9.35 6.25 -27.90
N ASN A 100 10.17 5.24 -27.60
CA ASN A 100 9.79 4.16 -26.68
C ASN A 100 9.50 4.63 -25.25
N GLN A 101 10.21 5.67 -24.79
CA GLN A 101 10.01 6.24 -23.45
C GLN A 101 8.72 7.06 -23.39
N LEU A 102 8.43 7.86 -24.43
CA LEU A 102 7.16 8.58 -24.56
C LEU A 102 5.99 7.61 -24.67
N GLN A 103 6.11 6.60 -25.54
CA GLN A 103 5.09 5.59 -25.74
C GLN A 103 4.73 4.86 -24.45
N TYR A 104 5.73 4.48 -23.66
CA TYR A 104 5.52 3.89 -22.35
C TYR A 104 4.70 4.80 -21.43
N SER A 105 5.03 6.09 -21.40
CA SER A 105 4.29 7.08 -20.60
C SER A 105 2.84 7.21 -21.07
N PHE A 106 2.59 7.26 -22.38
CA PHE A 106 1.25 7.36 -22.95
C PHE A 106 0.41 6.10 -22.70
N ASP A 107 1.01 4.93 -22.81
CA ASP A 107 0.33 3.66 -22.52
C ASP A 107 -0.14 3.59 -21.06
N LEU A 108 0.54 4.26 -20.12
CA LEU A 108 0.15 4.34 -18.71
C LEU A 108 -0.84 5.47 -18.41
N GLU A 109 -0.72 6.60 -19.08
CA GLU A 109 -1.44 7.84 -18.72
C GLU A 109 -2.73 8.06 -19.51
N TRP A 110 -2.77 7.66 -20.79
CA TRP A 110 -3.92 7.93 -21.66
C TRP A 110 -5.07 6.95 -21.51
N TRP A 111 -4.85 5.89 -20.76
CA TRP A 111 -5.82 4.81 -20.62
C TRP A 111 -6.22 4.58 -19.16
N GLN A 112 -7.50 4.44 -18.92
CA GLN A 112 -8.05 3.98 -17.67
C GLN A 112 -8.71 2.61 -17.89
N ARG A 113 -8.02 1.54 -17.52
CA ARG A 113 -8.37 0.15 -17.89
C ARG A 113 -8.40 -0.01 -19.41
N ASP A 114 -9.58 -0.25 -19.98
CA ASP A 114 -9.85 -0.43 -21.41
C ASP A 114 -10.38 0.86 -22.09
N CYS A 115 -10.57 1.93 -21.33
CA CYS A 115 -11.08 3.19 -21.84
C CYS A 115 -9.94 4.19 -22.10
N PHE A 116 -9.91 4.75 -23.30
CA PHE A 116 -9.07 5.90 -23.63
C PHE A 116 -9.62 7.16 -22.94
N VAL A 117 -8.75 7.97 -22.34
CA VAL A 117 -9.10 9.19 -21.58
C VAL A 117 -8.59 10.42 -22.30
N PRO A 118 -9.44 11.11 -23.10
CA PRO A 118 -9.02 12.23 -23.94
C PRO A 118 -8.39 13.38 -23.16
N GLU A 119 -8.88 13.66 -21.96
CA GLU A 119 -8.40 14.76 -21.11
C GLU A 119 -6.96 14.52 -20.66
N CYS A 120 -6.60 13.28 -20.34
CA CYS A 120 -5.22 12.92 -20.00
C CYS A 120 -4.31 13.04 -21.21
N ALA A 121 -4.76 12.60 -22.38
CA ALA A 121 -4.00 12.71 -23.62
C ALA A 121 -3.78 14.17 -24.01
N LEU A 122 -4.81 15.01 -23.93
CA LEU A 122 -4.70 16.45 -24.21
C LEU A 122 -3.68 17.12 -23.29
N LYS A 123 -3.73 16.85 -22.00
CA LYS A 123 -2.79 17.40 -21.04
C LYS A 123 -1.33 17.03 -21.35
N TRP A 124 -1.07 15.80 -21.77
CA TRP A 124 0.25 15.38 -22.21
C TRP A 124 0.68 16.08 -23.51
N LEU A 125 -0.23 16.28 -24.45
CA LEU A 125 0.05 17.05 -25.67
C LEU A 125 0.42 18.51 -25.35
N GLU A 126 -0.23 19.14 -24.37
CA GLU A 126 0.10 20.49 -23.90
C GLU A 126 1.53 20.54 -23.34
N PHE A 127 1.98 19.55 -22.60
CA PHE A 127 3.36 19.48 -22.11
C PHE A 127 4.37 19.28 -23.24
N ILE A 128 4.08 18.42 -24.23
CA ILE A 128 4.98 18.20 -25.37
C ILE A 128 5.01 19.45 -26.26
N ASP A 129 3.86 20.09 -26.45
CA ASP A 129 3.77 21.36 -27.22
C ASP A 129 4.59 22.48 -26.56
N ALA A 130 4.71 22.47 -25.23
CA ALA A 130 5.55 23.42 -24.50
C ALA A 130 7.06 23.14 -24.63
N CYS A 131 7.46 21.93 -25.11
CA CYS A 131 8.87 21.58 -25.28
C CYS A 131 9.47 22.19 -26.56
N ASP A 132 9.20 21.59 -27.71
CA ASP A 132 9.58 22.07 -29.05
C ASP A 132 8.75 21.38 -30.15
N ASP A 133 8.72 22.01 -31.33
CA ASP A 133 7.98 21.53 -32.50
C ASP A 133 8.54 20.23 -33.07
N SER A 134 9.85 20.00 -32.95
CA SER A 134 10.52 18.84 -33.54
C SER A 134 10.15 17.55 -32.81
N SER A 135 10.02 17.60 -31.51
CA SER A 135 9.65 16.43 -30.65
C SER A 135 8.24 15.95 -30.96
N ILE A 136 7.29 16.87 -31.11
CA ILE A 136 5.90 16.54 -31.43
C ILE A 136 5.72 15.95 -32.81
N VAL A 137 6.42 16.51 -33.80
CA VAL A 137 6.42 16.01 -35.18
C VAL A 137 7.06 14.62 -35.26
N GLN A 138 8.21 14.44 -34.62
CA GLN A 138 8.88 13.15 -34.57
C GLN A 138 8.01 12.07 -33.92
N TRP A 139 7.30 12.39 -32.84
CA TRP A 139 6.34 11.49 -32.22
C TRP A 139 5.22 11.14 -33.22
N LEU A 140 4.58 12.12 -33.87
CA LEU A 140 3.51 11.89 -34.83
C LEU A 140 3.93 11.02 -36.00
N GLN A 141 5.16 11.16 -36.49
CA GLN A 141 5.65 10.36 -37.62
C GLN A 141 5.88 8.89 -37.22
N ASN A 142 6.34 8.63 -35.99
CA ASN A 142 6.78 7.33 -35.55
C ASN A 142 5.70 6.53 -34.77
N GLU A 143 4.64 7.19 -34.30
CA GLU A 143 3.57 6.54 -33.53
C GLU A 143 2.70 5.59 -34.40
N ASP A 144 2.08 4.59 -33.79
CA ASP A 144 1.12 3.72 -34.44
C ASP A 144 -0.06 4.52 -35.02
N PHE A 145 -0.46 4.22 -36.25
CA PHE A 145 -1.53 4.94 -36.93
C PHE A 145 -2.86 4.86 -36.16
N ASP A 146 -3.23 3.69 -35.66
CA ASP A 146 -4.48 3.50 -34.91
C ASP A 146 -4.52 4.33 -33.62
N GLN A 147 -3.39 4.47 -32.92
CA GLN A 147 -3.31 5.30 -31.72
C GLN A 147 -3.49 6.78 -32.04
N LYS A 148 -2.89 7.25 -33.14
CA LYS A 148 -3.12 8.63 -33.64
C LYS A 148 -4.61 8.84 -33.98
N VAL A 149 -5.23 7.90 -34.67
CA VAL A 149 -6.64 8.00 -35.03
C VAL A 149 -7.54 8.04 -33.78
N VAL A 150 -7.30 7.19 -32.78
CA VAL A 150 -8.04 7.25 -31.49
C VAL A 150 -7.89 8.61 -30.81
N LEU A 151 -6.68 9.14 -30.75
CA LEU A 151 -6.42 10.46 -30.18
C LEU A 151 -7.25 11.53 -30.89
N PHE A 152 -7.15 11.61 -32.21
CA PHE A 152 -7.87 12.62 -33.00
C PHE A 152 -9.39 12.37 -32.96
N GLN A 153 -9.89 11.14 -33.15
CA GLN A 153 -11.31 10.83 -33.02
C GLN A 153 -11.90 11.22 -31.67
N SER A 154 -11.09 11.16 -30.62
CA SER A 154 -11.54 11.53 -29.26
C SER A 154 -11.62 13.05 -29.05
N LEU A 155 -10.73 13.82 -29.70
CA LEU A 155 -10.54 15.25 -29.47
C LEU A 155 -11.14 16.16 -30.53
N ILE A 156 -11.37 15.64 -31.76
CA ILE A 156 -11.91 16.43 -32.87
C ILE A 156 -13.10 15.74 -33.56
N LYS A 157 -13.82 16.52 -34.35
CA LYS A 157 -14.83 16.06 -35.31
C LYS A 157 -14.45 16.69 -36.66
N VAL A 158 -14.48 15.93 -37.72
CA VAL A 158 -14.04 16.38 -39.05
C VAL A 158 -15.18 16.24 -40.06
N TYR A 159 -15.38 17.27 -40.87
CA TYR A 159 -16.29 17.27 -42.02
C TYR A 159 -15.53 17.58 -43.29
N LYS A 160 -15.96 17.00 -44.42
CA LYS A 160 -15.41 17.26 -45.73
C LYS A 160 -16.36 18.15 -46.53
N ASP A 161 -15.82 19.16 -47.25
CA ASP A 161 -16.60 20.21 -47.89
C ASP A 161 -17.64 19.68 -48.92
N ASP A 162 -17.37 18.53 -49.57
CA ASP A 162 -18.27 17.92 -50.57
C ASP A 162 -19.56 17.30 -49.94
N GLU A 163 -19.64 17.14 -48.65
CA GLU A 163 -20.76 16.49 -47.94
C GLU A 163 -21.66 17.50 -47.18
N MET A 164 -21.39 18.80 -47.34
CA MET A 164 -21.90 19.87 -46.48
C MET A 164 -23.28 20.37 -46.80
N THR A 165 -24.18 19.57 -47.36
CA THR A 165 -25.49 20.17 -47.73
C THR A 165 -26.48 20.30 -46.58
N ASP A 166 -26.35 19.59 -45.42
CA ASP A 166 -27.40 19.65 -44.41
C ASP A 166 -27.09 19.44 -42.93
N SER A 167 -25.85 19.27 -42.46
CA SER A 167 -25.74 19.00 -41.01
C SER A 167 -24.43 19.32 -40.32
N TYR A 168 -24.19 20.55 -39.94
CA TYR A 168 -23.38 20.91 -38.76
C TYR A 168 -24.08 20.63 -37.44
N GLU A 169 -25.02 19.67 -37.39
CA GLU A 169 -25.72 19.34 -36.19
C GLU A 169 -24.77 19.00 -35.04
N GLY A 170 -24.85 19.76 -33.94
CA GLY A 170 -24.09 19.53 -32.71
C GLY A 170 -22.66 20.02 -32.70
N VAL A 171 -22.23 20.89 -33.66
CA VAL A 171 -20.90 21.54 -33.66
C VAL A 171 -21.00 23.07 -33.72
N GLU A 172 -22.18 23.64 -33.67
CA GLU A 172 -22.47 25.08 -33.86
C GLU A 172 -21.74 25.98 -32.84
N GLU A 173 -21.44 25.45 -31.63
CA GLU A 173 -20.73 26.18 -30.59
C GLU A 173 -19.23 25.75 -30.49
N MET A 174 -18.75 24.86 -31.37
CA MET A 174 -17.36 24.37 -31.33
C MET A 174 -16.44 25.31 -32.11
N GLU A 175 -15.27 25.52 -31.52
CA GLU A 175 -14.18 26.20 -32.27
C GLU A 175 -13.73 25.32 -33.43
N HIS A 176 -13.52 25.91 -34.62
CA HIS A 176 -13.13 25.15 -35.80
C HIS A 176 -11.87 25.69 -36.46
N LEU A 177 -11.26 24.89 -37.33
CA LEU A 177 -10.06 25.17 -38.10
C LEU A 177 -10.20 24.53 -39.47
N CYS A 178 -9.97 25.34 -40.54
CA CYS A 178 -9.84 24.84 -41.90
C CYS A 178 -8.50 25.31 -42.46
N LEU A 179 -7.61 24.38 -42.86
CA LEU A 179 -6.26 24.70 -43.34
C LEU A 179 -6.09 24.54 -44.84
N ASP A 180 -6.94 23.79 -45.51
CA ASP A 180 -6.78 23.42 -46.93
C ASP A 180 -8.02 23.63 -47.79
N GLY A 181 -9.11 24.12 -47.18
CA GLY A 181 -10.39 24.30 -47.87
C GLY A 181 -11.14 23.00 -48.18
N VAL A 182 -10.68 21.86 -47.64
CA VAL A 182 -11.26 20.53 -47.86
C VAL A 182 -11.82 19.93 -46.60
N TYR A 183 -11.12 20.13 -45.47
CA TYR A 183 -11.50 19.54 -44.16
C TYR A 183 -11.77 20.67 -43.17
N ASP A 184 -12.99 20.66 -42.60
CA ASP A 184 -13.38 21.46 -41.44
C ASP A 184 -13.21 20.65 -40.18
N VAL A 185 -12.29 21.05 -39.30
CA VAL A 185 -11.93 20.38 -38.06
C VAL A 185 -12.55 21.15 -36.89
N PHE A 186 -13.45 20.49 -36.14
CA PHE A 186 -14.10 21.01 -34.96
C PHE A 186 -13.50 20.41 -33.70
N PHE A 187 -13.18 21.26 -32.71
CA PHE A 187 -12.52 20.84 -31.49
C PHE A 187 -13.57 20.47 -30.40
N LYS A 188 -13.47 19.27 -29.85
CA LYS A 188 -14.34 18.81 -28.75
C LYS A 188 -13.89 19.36 -27.38
N THR A 189 -12.73 19.98 -27.31
CA THR A 189 -12.18 20.63 -26.11
C THR A 189 -12.43 22.12 -26.10
N LYS A 190 -12.51 22.71 -24.89
CA LYS A 190 -12.68 24.16 -24.70
C LYS A 190 -11.37 24.96 -24.92
N GLU A 191 -10.23 24.31 -24.76
CA GLU A 191 -8.89 24.88 -24.88
C GLU A 191 -8.10 24.11 -25.95
N PRO A 192 -8.34 24.37 -27.24
CA PRO A 192 -7.75 23.61 -28.34
C PRO A 192 -6.34 24.05 -28.73
N GLY A 193 -5.65 24.94 -27.98
CA GLY A 193 -4.39 25.58 -28.39
C GLY A 193 -3.33 24.60 -28.87
N ALA A 194 -2.97 23.62 -28.02
CA ALA A 194 -1.97 22.59 -28.35
C ALA A 194 -2.43 21.71 -29.54
N LEU A 195 -3.70 21.33 -29.55
CA LEU A 195 -4.27 20.48 -30.59
C LEU A 195 -4.34 21.22 -31.95
N ARG A 196 -4.69 22.49 -31.93
CA ARG A 196 -4.67 23.35 -33.12
C ARG A 196 -3.26 23.44 -33.71
N ARG A 197 -2.26 23.69 -32.86
CA ARG A 197 -0.85 23.75 -33.26
C ARG A 197 -0.39 22.40 -33.83
N LEU A 198 -0.73 21.30 -33.16
CA LEU A 198 -0.44 19.93 -33.60
C LEU A 198 -0.97 19.67 -35.02
N ILE A 199 -2.24 20.01 -35.29
CA ILE A 199 -2.85 19.83 -36.61
C ILE A 199 -2.19 20.72 -37.65
N THR A 200 -1.82 21.97 -37.29
CA THR A 200 -1.14 22.89 -38.17
C THR A 200 0.25 22.39 -38.55
N LEU A 201 1.02 21.92 -37.58
CA LEU A 201 2.34 21.31 -37.78
C LEU A 201 2.23 20.04 -38.63
N LEU A 202 1.27 19.18 -38.35
CA LEU A 202 1.03 17.96 -39.14
C LEU A 202 0.74 18.30 -40.60
N ARG A 203 -0.04 19.36 -40.89
CA ARG A 203 -0.33 19.82 -42.25
C ARG A 203 0.91 20.36 -42.96
N SER A 204 1.80 21.05 -42.24
CA SER A 204 3.01 21.63 -42.84
C SER A 204 4.12 20.61 -43.07
N GLU A 205 4.35 19.71 -42.11
CA GLU A 205 5.48 18.77 -42.10
C GLU A 205 5.18 17.45 -42.83
N ASP A 206 3.94 16.93 -42.68
CA ASP A 206 3.51 15.70 -43.36
C ASP A 206 2.05 15.79 -43.86
N PRO A 207 1.83 16.44 -45.02
CA PRO A 207 0.49 16.57 -45.60
C PRO A 207 -0.19 15.24 -45.91
N SER A 208 0.58 14.15 -46.15
CA SER A 208 0.04 12.83 -46.43
C SER A 208 -0.53 12.18 -45.17
N LEU A 209 0.21 12.27 -44.07
CA LEU A 209 -0.25 11.77 -42.77
C LEU A 209 -1.44 12.61 -42.26
N TYR A 210 -1.42 13.93 -42.43
CA TYR A 210 -2.56 14.81 -42.12
C TYR A 210 -3.83 14.35 -42.81
N THR A 211 -3.80 14.16 -44.15
CA THR A 211 -4.97 13.69 -44.89
C THR A 211 -5.41 12.30 -44.45
N SER A 212 -4.47 11.38 -44.25
CA SER A 212 -4.77 10.00 -43.85
C SER A 212 -5.43 9.95 -42.46
N ILE A 213 -5.00 10.78 -41.53
CA ILE A 213 -5.62 10.85 -40.18
C ILE A 213 -7.02 11.44 -40.27
N LEU A 214 -7.22 12.55 -40.99
CA LEU A 214 -8.53 13.19 -41.09
C LEU A 214 -9.57 12.28 -41.78
N GLU A 215 -9.17 11.59 -42.87
CA GLU A 215 -10.01 10.58 -43.52
C GLU A 215 -10.34 9.41 -42.56
N ALA A 216 -9.36 8.95 -41.80
CA ALA A 216 -9.61 7.90 -40.80
C ALA A 216 -10.56 8.36 -39.67
N VAL A 217 -10.44 9.63 -39.26
CA VAL A 217 -11.36 10.22 -38.25
C VAL A 217 -12.81 10.21 -38.79
N ILE A 218 -13.02 10.47 -40.07
CA ILE A 218 -14.34 10.48 -40.70
C ILE A 218 -14.89 9.07 -40.86
N TRP A 219 -14.09 8.15 -41.41
CA TRP A 219 -14.60 6.88 -41.94
C TRP A 219 -14.40 5.67 -41.02
N TYR A 220 -13.46 5.70 -40.08
CA TYR A 220 -13.22 4.53 -39.24
C TYR A 220 -14.24 4.48 -38.09
N PRO A 221 -14.85 3.32 -37.84
CA PRO A 221 -15.72 3.15 -36.68
C PRO A 221 -14.93 3.31 -35.38
N VAL A 222 -15.36 4.28 -34.55
CA VAL A 222 -14.68 4.65 -33.29
C VAL A 222 -14.43 3.44 -32.39
N THR A 223 -15.40 2.55 -32.27
CA THR A 223 -15.28 1.34 -31.44
C THR A 223 -14.17 0.42 -31.92
N GLN A 224 -14.06 0.22 -33.25
CA GLN A 224 -13.02 -0.63 -33.83
C GLN A 224 -11.63 -0.02 -33.63
N THR A 225 -11.51 1.29 -33.82
CA THR A 225 -10.23 2.00 -33.65
C THR A 225 -9.75 1.92 -32.23
N ILE A 226 -10.63 2.18 -31.25
CA ILE A 226 -10.30 2.06 -29.81
C ILE A 226 -9.88 0.62 -29.47
N GLU A 227 -10.61 -0.39 -29.96
CA GLU A 227 -10.28 -1.80 -29.70
C GLU A 227 -8.91 -2.17 -30.28
N THR A 228 -8.59 -1.72 -31.50
CA THR A 228 -7.29 -2.00 -32.14
C THR A 228 -6.15 -1.32 -31.37
N ALA A 229 -6.29 -0.05 -31.04
CA ALA A 229 -5.28 0.68 -30.26
C ALA A 229 -5.09 0.08 -28.86
N TYR A 230 -6.18 -0.36 -28.22
CA TYR A 230 -6.11 -1.03 -26.94
C TYR A 230 -5.37 -2.38 -27.02
N ARG A 231 -5.58 -3.17 -28.07
CA ARG A 231 -4.83 -4.43 -28.29
C ARG A 231 -3.34 -4.18 -28.47
N TRP A 232 -2.94 -3.18 -29.24
CA TRP A 232 -1.54 -2.82 -29.41
C TRP A 232 -0.91 -2.36 -28.09
N ARG A 233 -1.65 -1.54 -27.33
CA ARG A 233 -1.23 -1.16 -25.98
C ARG A 233 -1.01 -2.38 -25.08
N LEU A 234 -1.93 -3.34 -25.07
CA LEU A 234 -1.79 -4.56 -24.26
C LEU A 234 -0.53 -5.34 -24.64
N ILE A 235 -0.21 -5.47 -25.93
CA ILE A 235 1.03 -6.13 -26.38
C ILE A 235 2.25 -5.39 -25.82
N ARG A 236 2.36 -4.07 -26.04
CA ARG A 236 3.49 -3.28 -25.56
C ARG A 236 3.63 -3.30 -24.05
N THR A 237 2.52 -3.19 -23.32
CA THR A 237 2.55 -3.20 -21.85
C THR A 237 2.85 -4.59 -21.29
N ALA A 238 2.40 -5.67 -21.96
CA ALA A 238 2.72 -7.04 -21.56
C ALA A 238 4.23 -7.32 -21.68
N GLU A 239 4.89 -6.84 -22.73
CA GLU A 239 6.35 -6.91 -22.90
C GLU A 239 7.10 -6.22 -21.76
N ARG A 240 6.45 -5.30 -21.05
CA ARG A 240 6.97 -4.56 -19.90
C ARG A 240 6.47 -5.08 -18.56
N GLY A 241 5.91 -6.29 -18.53
CA GLY A 241 5.42 -6.93 -17.31
C GLY A 241 4.08 -6.38 -16.81
N ILE A 242 3.31 -5.66 -17.64
CA ILE A 242 1.94 -5.22 -17.37
C ILE A 242 0.98 -6.08 -18.23
N PRO A 243 0.61 -7.27 -17.78
CA PRO A 243 -0.22 -8.19 -18.55
C PRO A 243 -1.70 -7.79 -18.50
N ASP A 244 -2.54 -8.57 -19.20
CA ASP A 244 -3.98 -8.45 -19.03
C ASP A 244 -4.44 -8.83 -17.59
N PHE A 245 -5.66 -8.45 -17.23
CA PHE A 245 -6.20 -8.65 -15.88
C PHE A 245 -6.28 -10.13 -15.48
N LYS A 246 -6.59 -11.03 -16.42
CA LYS A 246 -6.74 -12.46 -16.11
C LYS A 246 -5.39 -13.09 -15.79
N GLU A 247 -4.37 -12.79 -16.57
CA GLU A 247 -3.00 -13.24 -16.30
C GLU A 247 -2.47 -12.60 -15.00
N ALA A 248 -2.76 -11.31 -14.79
CA ALA A 248 -2.34 -10.61 -13.57
C ALA A 248 -2.89 -11.28 -12.31
N MET A 249 -4.13 -11.76 -12.32
CA MET A 249 -4.76 -12.44 -11.18
C MET A 249 -4.04 -13.72 -10.75
N GLU A 250 -3.24 -14.34 -11.61
CA GLU A 250 -2.48 -15.55 -11.29
C GLU A 250 -1.41 -15.32 -10.20
N VAL A 251 -1.03 -14.05 -9.93
CA VAL A 251 -0.10 -13.73 -8.83
C VAL A 251 -0.64 -14.18 -7.47
N TYR A 252 -1.96 -14.24 -7.32
CA TYR A 252 -2.63 -14.64 -6.08
C TYR A 252 -2.94 -16.14 -6.00
N SER A 253 -2.42 -16.94 -6.93
CA SER A 253 -2.47 -18.39 -6.81
C SER A 253 -1.58 -18.90 -5.66
N TYR A 254 -1.88 -20.08 -5.14
CA TYR A 254 -1.05 -20.68 -4.10
C TYR A 254 0.17 -21.37 -4.72
N PRO A 255 1.35 -21.18 -4.13
CA PRO A 255 2.54 -21.85 -4.61
C PRO A 255 2.45 -23.37 -4.39
N SER A 256 3.14 -24.14 -5.22
CA SER A 256 3.29 -25.56 -4.94
C SER A 256 4.07 -25.79 -3.64
N PRO A 257 3.83 -26.91 -2.91
CA PRO A 257 4.57 -27.23 -1.68
C PRO A 257 6.10 -27.30 -1.87
N GLU A 258 6.54 -27.41 -3.11
CA GLU A 258 7.95 -27.51 -3.49
C GLU A 258 8.58 -26.17 -3.88
N ALA A 259 7.77 -25.12 -4.01
CA ALA A 259 8.19 -23.80 -4.51
C ALA A 259 9.33 -23.14 -3.70
N LEU A 260 9.44 -23.47 -2.42
CA LEU A 260 10.53 -22.98 -1.53
C LEU A 260 11.69 -23.99 -1.35
N LYS A 261 11.68 -25.12 -2.05
CA LYS A 261 12.84 -26.00 -2.08
C LYS A 261 13.92 -25.37 -2.96
N ILE A 262 15.12 -25.21 -2.42
CA ILE A 262 16.23 -24.63 -3.18
C ILE A 262 16.62 -25.61 -4.29
N PRO A 263 16.48 -25.23 -5.58
CA PRO A 263 16.88 -26.07 -6.69
C PRO A 263 18.39 -26.34 -6.65
N ALA A 264 18.83 -27.47 -7.16
CA ALA A 264 20.26 -27.81 -7.26
C ALA A 264 21.01 -26.91 -8.27
N THR A 265 20.31 -26.45 -9.30
CA THR A 265 20.84 -25.53 -10.32
C THR A 265 20.47 -24.10 -10.00
N LYS A 266 21.41 -23.17 -10.18
CA LYS A 266 21.13 -21.74 -10.17
C LYS A 266 20.18 -21.41 -11.32
N LEU A 267 19.32 -20.39 -11.11
CA LEU A 267 18.55 -19.83 -12.20
C LEU A 267 19.50 -19.25 -13.26
N GLU A 268 19.18 -19.47 -14.51
CA GLU A 268 19.89 -18.79 -15.61
C GLU A 268 19.62 -17.30 -15.53
N ASP A 269 20.65 -16.49 -15.82
CA ASP A 269 20.50 -15.04 -15.83
C ASP A 269 19.53 -14.65 -16.95
N PHE A 270 18.46 -13.94 -16.58
CA PHE A 270 17.48 -13.44 -17.53
C PHE A 270 18.09 -12.29 -18.33
N SER A 271 18.35 -12.50 -19.62
CA SER A 271 18.69 -11.43 -20.54
C SER A 271 17.41 -10.81 -21.11
N TYR A 272 17.09 -9.60 -20.71
CA TYR A 272 15.99 -8.85 -21.29
C TYR A 272 16.29 -8.51 -22.75
N GLN A 273 15.40 -8.92 -23.68
CA GLN A 273 15.58 -8.68 -25.13
C GLN A 273 15.20 -7.26 -25.58
N GLY A 274 14.77 -6.38 -24.68
CA GLY A 274 14.24 -5.05 -24.96
C GLY A 274 15.24 -3.92 -25.16
N GLY A 275 16.53 -4.19 -25.31
CA GLY A 275 17.56 -3.17 -25.63
C GLY A 275 18.15 -2.42 -24.43
N PHE A 276 17.56 -2.52 -23.24
CA PHE A 276 18.11 -1.94 -22.02
C PHE A 276 18.79 -3.03 -21.17
N ASN A 277 20.12 -2.99 -21.10
CA ASN A 277 20.89 -3.99 -20.32
C ASN A 277 20.90 -3.70 -18.81
N ILE A 278 20.37 -2.56 -18.38
CA ILE A 278 20.44 -2.10 -16.99
C ILE A 278 19.05 -2.23 -16.36
N ALA A 279 18.97 -2.96 -15.23
CA ALA A 279 17.72 -3.16 -14.50
C ALA A 279 17.32 -1.91 -13.71
N PRO A 280 16.02 -1.60 -13.57
CA PRO A 280 15.55 -0.53 -12.72
C PRO A 280 15.97 -0.76 -11.26
N HIS A 281 16.53 0.25 -10.60
CA HIS A 281 17.03 0.12 -9.22
C HIS A 281 16.00 0.52 -8.16
N TYR A 282 14.96 1.31 -8.53
CA TYR A 282 13.98 1.84 -7.58
C TYR A 282 13.30 0.77 -6.72
N PRO A 283 13.01 -0.47 -7.17
CA PRO A 283 12.38 -1.46 -6.30
C PRO A 283 13.32 -1.97 -5.20
N LEU A 284 14.60 -2.13 -5.51
CA LEU A 284 15.61 -2.57 -4.52
C LEU A 284 15.84 -1.50 -3.45
N MET A 285 15.80 -0.22 -3.80
CA MET A 285 15.94 0.88 -2.84
C MET A 285 14.77 0.95 -1.85
N GLN A 286 13.59 0.45 -2.20
CA GLN A 286 12.45 0.38 -1.29
C GLN A 286 12.55 -0.80 -0.28
N THR A 287 13.51 -1.70 -0.42
CA THR A 287 13.71 -2.83 0.51
C THR A 287 14.14 -2.38 1.91
N GLU A 288 14.51 -1.12 2.11
CA GLU A 288 14.78 -0.55 3.45
C GLU A 288 13.62 -0.71 4.43
N SER A 289 12.39 -0.76 3.93
CA SER A 289 11.18 -0.98 4.73
C SER A 289 10.99 -2.43 5.21
N VAL A 290 11.78 -3.39 4.71
CA VAL A 290 11.66 -4.83 4.93
C VAL A 290 13.02 -5.44 5.33
N PRO A 291 13.36 -5.42 6.63
CA PRO A 291 14.73 -5.64 7.11
C PRO A 291 15.38 -6.96 6.68
N PHE A 292 14.64 -8.09 6.74
CA PHE A 292 15.22 -9.38 6.39
C PHE A 292 15.57 -9.47 4.90
N LEU A 293 14.68 -9.03 4.01
CA LEU A 293 14.95 -8.97 2.58
C LEU A 293 16.12 -8.03 2.28
N LYS A 294 16.17 -6.86 2.94
CA LYS A 294 17.29 -5.91 2.87
C LYS A 294 18.61 -6.62 3.19
N ASP A 295 18.70 -7.28 4.34
CA ASP A 295 19.93 -7.94 4.79
C ASP A 295 20.34 -9.09 3.85
N VAL A 296 19.37 -9.80 3.28
CA VAL A 296 19.61 -10.85 2.27
C VAL A 296 20.14 -10.24 0.96
N VAL A 297 19.55 -9.14 0.48
CA VAL A 297 20.01 -8.42 -0.72
C VAL A 297 21.43 -7.91 -0.53
N LEU A 298 21.76 -7.34 0.63
CA LEU A 298 23.13 -6.91 0.96
C LEU A 298 24.14 -8.06 0.95
N ARG A 299 23.74 -9.28 1.34
CA ARG A 299 24.60 -10.48 1.29
C ARG A 299 24.82 -11.02 -0.10
N LEU A 300 23.91 -10.76 -1.06
CA LEU A 300 24.13 -11.14 -2.46
C LEU A 300 25.27 -10.33 -3.09
N GLY A 301 25.59 -9.15 -2.54
CA GLY A 301 26.67 -8.30 -3.01
C GLY A 301 26.55 -8.01 -4.51
N ASN A 302 27.68 -8.08 -5.23
CA ASN A 302 27.75 -7.80 -6.67
C ASN A 302 27.31 -8.99 -7.56
N SER A 303 26.32 -9.75 -7.16
CA SER A 303 25.82 -10.87 -7.96
C SER A 303 24.99 -10.37 -9.16
N PRO A 304 25.22 -10.89 -10.38
CA PRO A 304 24.36 -10.62 -11.54
C PRO A 304 22.88 -10.91 -11.29
N ARG A 305 22.60 -11.81 -10.34
CA ARG A 305 21.23 -12.15 -9.92
C ARG A 305 20.43 -10.93 -9.41
N LEU A 306 21.08 -9.89 -8.87
CA LEU A 306 20.38 -8.69 -8.40
C LEU A 306 19.68 -7.92 -9.54
N ASN A 307 20.28 -7.85 -10.71
CA ASN A 307 19.63 -7.26 -11.89
C ASN A 307 18.36 -8.04 -12.25
N THR A 308 18.44 -9.37 -12.24
CA THR A 308 17.28 -10.22 -12.51
C THR A 308 16.19 -10.04 -11.45
N ILE A 309 16.56 -10.00 -10.16
CA ILE A 309 15.62 -9.74 -9.05
C ILE A 309 14.94 -8.39 -9.23
N SER A 310 15.69 -7.36 -9.63
CA SER A 310 15.12 -6.02 -9.84
C SER A 310 14.05 -6.03 -10.94
N TRP A 311 14.31 -6.67 -12.07
CA TRP A 311 13.31 -6.87 -13.12
C TRP A 311 12.12 -7.69 -12.64
N GLU A 312 12.36 -8.80 -11.93
CA GLU A 312 11.29 -9.62 -11.37
C GLU A 312 10.40 -8.81 -10.41
N LEU A 313 10.98 -7.91 -9.60
CA LEU A 313 10.25 -7.03 -8.69
C LEU A 313 9.38 -6.02 -9.43
N VAL A 314 9.91 -5.39 -10.50
CA VAL A 314 9.15 -4.47 -11.36
C VAL A 314 7.96 -5.19 -11.98
N TYR A 315 8.20 -6.34 -12.60
CA TYR A 315 7.15 -7.11 -13.28
C TYR A 315 6.10 -7.60 -12.29
N LEU A 316 6.52 -8.05 -11.12
CA LEU A 316 5.58 -8.48 -10.07
C LEU A 316 4.77 -7.30 -9.53
N ALA A 317 5.38 -6.13 -9.33
CA ALA A 317 4.66 -4.93 -8.91
C ALA A 317 3.64 -4.49 -9.96
N ASN A 318 4.01 -4.52 -11.24
CA ASN A 318 3.12 -4.20 -12.35
C ASN A 318 1.93 -5.18 -12.42
N LYS A 319 2.19 -6.50 -12.35
CA LYS A 319 1.13 -7.53 -12.29
C LYS A 319 0.17 -7.30 -11.13
N ILE A 320 0.69 -6.95 -9.95
CA ILE A 320 -0.13 -6.69 -8.76
C ILE A 320 -0.96 -5.42 -8.93
N MET A 321 -0.42 -4.35 -9.52
CA MET A 321 -1.22 -3.15 -9.82
C MET A 321 -2.40 -3.48 -10.72
N VAL A 322 -2.19 -4.27 -11.78
CA VAL A 322 -3.27 -4.72 -12.66
C VAL A 322 -4.28 -5.60 -11.92
N ALA A 323 -3.82 -6.61 -11.15
CA ALA A 323 -4.67 -7.52 -10.38
C ALA A 323 -5.51 -6.80 -9.31
N ASP A 324 -4.98 -5.73 -8.74
CA ASP A 324 -5.67 -4.89 -7.76
C ASP A 324 -6.51 -3.78 -8.40
N GLN A 325 -6.47 -3.66 -9.72
CA GLN A 325 -7.16 -2.60 -10.48
C GLN A 325 -6.72 -1.19 -10.05
N VAL A 326 -5.45 -1.05 -9.71
CA VAL A 326 -4.81 0.21 -9.34
C VAL A 326 -4.40 0.94 -10.60
N GLN A 327 -4.57 2.28 -10.62
CA GLN A 327 -4.08 3.12 -11.71
C GLN A 327 -2.55 3.20 -11.68
N PRO A 328 -1.84 2.74 -12.73
CA PRO A 328 -0.38 2.83 -12.79
C PRO A 328 0.16 4.27 -12.79
N SER A 329 -0.65 5.24 -13.18
CA SER A 329 -0.31 6.66 -13.18
C SER A 329 -0.31 7.34 -11.80
N ASP A 330 -0.92 6.72 -10.78
CA ASP A 330 -0.93 7.25 -9.41
C ASP A 330 0.31 6.81 -8.63
N LEU A 331 1.19 7.77 -8.32
CA LEU A 331 2.46 7.54 -7.64
C LEU A 331 2.30 6.91 -6.24
N GLU A 332 1.36 7.40 -5.44
CA GLU A 332 1.18 6.90 -4.07
C GLU A 332 0.65 5.45 -4.08
N THR A 333 -0.28 5.14 -4.96
CA THR A 333 -0.81 3.78 -5.10
C THR A 333 0.25 2.82 -5.65
N ARG A 334 1.15 3.28 -6.53
CA ARG A 334 2.31 2.51 -6.98
C ARG A 334 3.27 2.20 -5.83
N LYS A 335 3.61 3.19 -4.99
CA LYS A 335 4.45 3.00 -3.80
C LYS A 335 3.82 2.00 -2.82
N GLU A 336 2.52 2.12 -2.57
CA GLU A 336 1.80 1.18 -1.69
C GLU A 336 1.77 -0.24 -2.26
N SER A 337 1.58 -0.38 -3.58
CA SER A 337 1.64 -1.69 -4.25
C SER A 337 3.03 -2.31 -4.12
N LEU A 338 4.09 -1.53 -4.31
CA LEU A 338 5.46 -2.01 -4.15
C LEU A 338 5.78 -2.39 -2.69
N LYS A 339 5.35 -1.60 -1.71
CA LYS A 339 5.48 -1.96 -0.28
C LYS A 339 4.78 -3.29 0.02
N LYS A 340 3.58 -3.52 -0.52
CA LYS A 340 2.87 -4.79 -0.40
C LYS A 340 3.66 -5.95 -1.00
N VAL A 341 4.19 -5.77 -2.21
CA VAL A 341 5.03 -6.77 -2.89
C VAL A 341 6.21 -7.16 -2.03
N LEU A 342 7.00 -6.18 -1.62
CA LEU A 342 8.21 -6.38 -0.81
C LEU A 342 7.89 -7.01 0.55
N GLY A 343 6.81 -6.57 1.19
CA GLY A 343 6.36 -7.14 2.47
C GLY A 343 6.01 -8.62 2.35
N TYR A 344 5.26 -9.01 1.32
CA TYR A 344 4.87 -10.41 1.13
C TYR A 344 6.05 -11.28 0.71
N ILE A 345 6.96 -10.77 -0.13
CA ILE A 345 8.22 -11.46 -0.46
C ILE A 345 9.05 -11.66 0.81
N ASN A 346 9.17 -10.62 1.65
CA ASN A 346 9.92 -10.71 2.91
C ASN A 346 9.37 -11.80 3.82
N ILE A 347 8.05 -11.88 4.00
CA ILE A 347 7.39 -12.93 4.79
C ILE A 347 7.69 -14.33 4.22
N GLY A 348 7.55 -14.50 2.90
CA GLY A 348 7.84 -15.78 2.23
C GLY A 348 9.30 -16.18 2.34
N LEU A 349 10.21 -15.22 2.24
CA LEU A 349 11.66 -15.42 2.37
C LEU A 349 12.04 -15.77 3.81
N GLU A 350 11.54 -15.06 4.82
CA GLU A 350 11.74 -15.37 6.24
C GLU A 350 11.26 -16.78 6.57
N LEU A 351 10.10 -17.20 6.05
CA LEU A 351 9.56 -18.55 6.24
C LEU A 351 10.44 -19.61 5.59
N GLY A 352 10.78 -19.45 4.31
CA GLY A 352 11.61 -20.39 3.57
C GLY A 352 13.02 -20.55 4.15
N ALA A 353 13.58 -19.44 4.63
CA ALA A 353 14.89 -19.40 5.26
C ALA A 353 14.86 -19.80 6.75
N SER A 354 13.69 -19.86 7.39
CA SER A 354 13.54 -20.01 8.85
C SER A 354 14.30 -18.94 9.65
N GLY A 355 14.39 -17.72 9.11
CA GLY A 355 15.09 -16.58 9.68
C GLY A 355 16.63 -16.60 9.53
N ASP A 356 17.20 -17.57 8.82
CA ASP A 356 18.64 -17.67 8.55
C ASP A 356 19.01 -16.88 7.30
N LEU A 357 19.90 -15.87 7.43
CA LEU A 357 20.28 -14.98 6.34
C LEU A 357 21.06 -15.69 5.23
N GLU A 358 21.93 -16.67 5.56
CA GLU A 358 22.69 -17.43 4.55
C GLU A 358 21.77 -18.33 3.71
N LYS A 359 20.80 -18.96 4.38
CA LYS A 359 19.78 -19.75 3.71
C LYS A 359 18.87 -18.86 2.88
N GLY A 360 18.55 -17.65 3.37
CA GLY A 360 17.81 -16.63 2.65
C GLY A 360 18.50 -16.19 1.37
N ALA A 361 19.79 -15.90 1.45
CA ALA A 361 20.59 -15.52 0.29
C ALA A 361 20.67 -16.66 -0.76
N ARG A 362 20.85 -17.90 -0.33
CA ARG A 362 20.79 -19.05 -1.23
C ARG A 362 19.40 -19.23 -1.85
N LEU A 363 18.34 -19.11 -1.06
CA LEU A 363 16.97 -19.23 -1.57
C LEU A 363 16.68 -18.15 -2.63
N LEU A 364 17.00 -16.89 -2.36
CA LEU A 364 16.79 -15.78 -3.29
C LEU A 364 17.67 -15.89 -4.56
N SER A 365 18.85 -16.52 -4.46
CA SER A 365 19.72 -16.78 -5.61
C SER A 365 19.17 -17.86 -6.55
N HIS A 366 18.40 -18.82 -6.05
CA HIS A 366 17.99 -20.01 -6.79
C HIS A 366 16.47 -20.06 -7.06
N THR A 367 15.70 -19.10 -6.55
CA THR A 367 14.23 -19.08 -6.67
C THR A 367 13.76 -17.73 -7.20
N HIS A 368 12.76 -17.72 -8.07
CA HIS A 368 12.10 -16.50 -8.51
C HIS A 368 11.35 -15.82 -7.35
N VAL A 369 11.13 -14.50 -7.46
CA VAL A 369 10.45 -13.73 -6.39
C VAL A 369 8.95 -14.04 -6.30
N LEU A 370 8.30 -14.48 -7.39
CA LEU A 370 6.88 -14.79 -7.41
C LEU A 370 6.47 -15.89 -6.41
N PRO A 371 7.12 -17.06 -6.35
CA PRO A 371 6.83 -18.06 -5.32
C PRO A 371 7.00 -17.57 -3.88
N LEU A 372 7.96 -16.68 -3.64
CA LEU A 372 8.17 -16.07 -2.32
C LEU A 372 6.98 -15.16 -1.96
N PHE A 373 6.55 -14.31 -2.90
CA PHE A 373 5.37 -13.48 -2.76
C PHE A 373 4.11 -14.32 -2.48
N GLN A 374 3.89 -15.38 -3.27
CA GLN A 374 2.74 -16.28 -3.14
C GLN A 374 2.72 -16.98 -1.78
N THR A 375 3.88 -17.36 -1.26
CA THR A 375 4.01 -17.95 0.09
C THR A 375 3.61 -16.94 1.17
N GLY A 376 4.11 -15.71 1.09
CA GLY A 376 3.70 -14.65 2.03
C GLY A 376 2.21 -14.34 1.94
N TYR A 377 1.65 -14.25 0.73
CA TYR A 377 0.22 -14.08 0.50
C TYR A 377 -0.60 -15.21 1.12
N GLN A 378 -0.21 -16.47 0.94
CA GLN A 378 -0.88 -17.64 1.51
C GLN A 378 -0.95 -17.57 3.05
N GLN A 379 0.14 -17.14 3.71
CA GLN A 379 0.14 -16.97 5.17
C GLN A 379 -0.90 -15.96 5.63
N LEU A 380 -1.00 -14.83 4.92
CA LEU A 380 -1.98 -13.80 5.25
C LEU A 380 -3.42 -14.26 4.97
N MET A 381 -3.64 -15.03 3.91
CA MET A 381 -4.98 -15.60 3.65
C MET A 381 -5.36 -16.63 4.70
N THR A 382 -4.43 -17.44 5.17
CA THR A 382 -4.66 -18.39 6.28
C THR A 382 -5.06 -17.64 7.56
N LEU A 383 -4.35 -16.56 7.90
CA LEU A 383 -4.69 -15.68 9.01
C LEU A 383 -6.09 -15.06 8.86
N LYS A 384 -6.39 -14.54 7.67
CA LYS A 384 -7.71 -13.96 7.35
C LYS A 384 -8.83 -14.98 7.54
N TRP A 385 -8.72 -16.16 6.98
CA TRP A 385 -9.75 -17.19 7.11
C TRP A 385 -9.93 -17.67 8.54
N LYS A 386 -8.84 -17.80 9.31
CA LYS A 386 -8.92 -18.09 10.75
C LYS A 386 -9.74 -17.01 11.47
N THR A 387 -9.50 -15.74 11.14
CA THR A 387 -10.22 -14.60 11.72
C THR A 387 -11.70 -14.59 11.29
N GLU A 388 -11.99 -14.77 10.01
CA GLU A 388 -13.35 -14.82 9.47
C GLU A 388 -14.17 -15.94 10.09
N SER A 389 -13.59 -17.15 10.22
CA SER A 389 -14.26 -18.28 10.86
C SER A 389 -14.55 -17.99 12.33
N PHE A 390 -13.58 -17.42 13.05
CA PHE A 390 -13.74 -17.03 14.45
C PHE A 390 -14.89 -16.01 14.62
N LEU A 391 -14.94 -14.98 13.79
CA LEU A 391 -16.00 -13.95 13.83
C LEU A 391 -17.36 -14.53 13.45
N LYS A 392 -17.42 -15.36 12.40
CA LYS A 392 -18.66 -15.98 11.93
C LYS A 392 -19.30 -16.91 12.99
N GLU A 393 -18.48 -17.68 13.68
CA GLU A 393 -18.96 -18.63 14.70
C GLU A 393 -19.45 -17.96 15.98
N ASN A 394 -18.96 -16.75 16.28
CA ASN A 394 -19.16 -16.12 17.58
C ASN A 394 -19.92 -14.78 17.53
N GLY A 395 -20.08 -14.20 16.35
CA GLY A 395 -20.95 -13.09 15.96
C GLY A 395 -21.28 -12.05 17.03
N SER A 396 -22.56 -11.88 17.29
CA SER A 396 -23.13 -10.86 18.18
C SER A 396 -22.67 -10.92 19.64
N PHE A 397 -22.20 -12.09 20.09
CA PHE A 397 -21.66 -12.21 21.46
C PHE A 397 -20.31 -11.50 21.59
N LEU A 398 -19.44 -11.63 20.57
CA LEU A 398 -18.13 -10.97 20.55
C LEU A 398 -18.24 -9.44 20.51
N GLU A 399 -19.18 -8.91 19.75
CA GLU A 399 -19.40 -7.46 19.64
C GLU A 399 -19.67 -6.79 21.00
N ARG A 400 -20.20 -7.56 21.96
CA ARG A 400 -20.46 -7.10 23.33
C ARG A 400 -19.28 -7.22 24.28
N LEU A 401 -18.18 -7.83 23.83
CA LEU A 401 -16.97 -8.04 24.62
C LEU A 401 -15.80 -7.19 24.12
N PHE A 402 -15.87 -6.74 22.86
CA PHE A 402 -14.81 -5.97 22.21
C PHE A 402 -14.83 -4.51 22.64
N THR A 403 -13.62 -3.94 22.75
CA THR A 403 -13.44 -2.49 22.65
C THR A 403 -13.56 -2.06 21.17
N GLU A 404 -13.74 -0.77 20.90
CA GLU A 404 -13.73 -0.26 19.52
C GLU A 404 -12.38 -0.56 18.83
N LEU A 405 -11.27 -0.46 19.55
CA LEU A 405 -9.95 -0.81 19.02
C LEU A 405 -9.88 -2.29 18.59
N ASP A 406 -10.45 -3.21 19.38
CA ASP A 406 -10.46 -4.63 19.01
C ASP A 406 -11.27 -4.90 17.75
N LYS A 407 -12.39 -4.18 17.57
CA LYS A 407 -13.22 -4.26 16.36
C LYS A 407 -12.44 -3.78 15.14
N ASP A 408 -11.75 -2.63 15.25
CA ASP A 408 -10.94 -2.07 14.17
C ASP A 408 -9.79 -3.01 13.78
N LEU A 409 -9.08 -3.59 14.77
CA LEU A 409 -8.00 -4.54 14.53
C LEU A 409 -8.49 -5.80 13.83
N LEU A 410 -9.62 -6.37 14.25
CA LEU A 410 -10.20 -7.55 13.60
C LEU A 410 -10.75 -7.23 12.20
N ALA A 411 -11.40 -6.08 12.03
CA ALA A 411 -11.86 -5.62 10.74
C ALA A 411 -10.71 -5.47 9.74
N ALA A 412 -9.56 -4.95 10.19
CA ALA A 412 -8.38 -4.81 9.36
C ALA A 412 -7.76 -6.16 8.91
N LEU A 413 -8.00 -7.25 9.66
CA LEU A 413 -7.53 -8.60 9.29
C LEU A 413 -8.42 -9.29 8.25
N VAL A 414 -9.69 -8.90 8.13
CA VAL A 414 -10.66 -9.56 7.22
C VAL A 414 -10.89 -8.83 5.90
N VAL A 415 -10.27 -7.66 5.69
CA VAL A 415 -10.31 -6.97 4.40
C VAL A 415 -9.66 -7.81 3.29
N ARG A 416 -9.86 -7.43 2.02
CA ARG A 416 -9.31 -8.17 0.86
C ARG A 416 -7.82 -8.50 1.03
N PHE A 417 -7.03 -7.52 1.45
CA PHE A 417 -5.62 -7.67 1.81
C PHE A 417 -5.45 -7.25 3.26
N PRO A 418 -5.22 -8.19 4.19
CA PRO A 418 -5.08 -7.88 5.60
C PRO A 418 -4.12 -6.74 5.90
N ARG A 419 -4.46 -5.93 6.88
CA ARG A 419 -3.67 -4.77 7.33
C ARG A 419 -3.27 -4.95 8.78
N VAL A 420 -2.17 -4.33 9.16
CA VAL A 420 -1.68 -4.26 10.53
C VAL A 420 -1.65 -2.80 10.99
N ALA A 421 -1.97 -2.59 12.28
CA ALA A 421 -1.95 -1.26 12.87
C ALA A 421 -0.52 -0.73 12.99
N GLU A 422 -0.36 0.56 12.72
CA GLU A 422 0.86 1.32 12.92
C GLU A 422 0.55 2.57 13.74
N VAL A 423 1.34 2.79 14.78
CA VAL A 423 1.20 4.00 15.60
C VAL A 423 2.02 5.10 14.95
N GLY A 424 1.36 6.06 14.33
CA GLY A 424 2.01 7.22 13.74
C GLY A 424 2.49 8.23 14.79
N ASP A 425 3.31 9.20 14.37
CA ASP A 425 3.90 10.26 15.22
C ASP A 425 2.87 11.07 16.02
N LYS A 426 1.66 11.21 15.53
CA LYS A 426 0.54 11.92 16.18
C LYS A 426 -0.33 11.01 17.08
N LYS A 427 0.12 9.81 17.43
CA LYS A 427 -0.68 8.77 18.12
C LYS A 427 -1.98 8.38 17.41
N ALA A 428 -2.16 8.76 16.15
CA ALA A 428 -3.25 8.29 15.33
C ALA A 428 -2.94 6.86 14.86
N LEU A 429 -3.95 5.99 14.90
CA LEU A 429 -3.85 4.63 14.40
C LEU A 429 -3.83 4.67 12.86
N GLY A 430 -2.70 4.33 12.28
CA GLY A 430 -2.55 4.12 10.85
C GLY A 430 -2.66 2.64 10.48
N TRP A 431 -2.82 2.35 9.19
CA TRP A 431 -2.90 0.99 8.66
C TRP A 431 -1.86 0.77 7.57
N ARG A 432 -1.04 -0.26 7.70
CA ARG A 432 -0.06 -0.65 6.68
C ARG A 432 -0.23 -2.12 6.26
N HIS A 433 0.39 -2.49 5.17
CA HIS A 433 0.53 -3.90 4.80
C HIS A 433 1.44 -4.66 5.76
N PHE A 434 1.21 -5.95 5.89
CA PHE A 434 2.14 -6.84 6.58
C PHE A 434 3.49 -6.84 5.88
N SER A 435 4.57 -6.78 6.64
CA SER A 435 5.93 -6.70 6.08
C SER A 435 6.92 -7.70 6.69
N SER A 436 6.55 -8.43 7.75
CA SER A 436 7.42 -9.39 8.42
C SER A 436 6.64 -10.56 9.00
N ILE A 437 7.33 -11.68 9.26
CA ILE A 437 6.74 -12.81 9.99
C ILE A 437 6.39 -12.44 11.44
N LYS A 438 7.06 -11.43 12.00
CA LYS A 438 6.72 -10.89 13.32
C LYS A 438 5.33 -10.27 13.33
N ASP A 439 4.97 -9.52 12.27
CA ASP A 439 3.60 -8.96 12.13
C ASP A 439 2.56 -10.09 12.10
N VAL A 440 2.83 -11.16 11.34
CA VAL A 440 1.93 -12.31 11.24
C VAL A 440 1.76 -12.99 12.61
N ARG A 441 2.86 -13.27 13.31
CA ARG A 441 2.82 -13.88 14.65
C ARG A 441 2.10 -13.01 15.67
N ASN A 442 2.28 -11.69 15.63
CA ASN A 442 1.57 -10.78 16.52
C ASN A 442 0.06 -10.82 16.26
N ALA A 443 -0.35 -10.83 14.99
CA ALA A 443 -1.76 -10.93 14.62
C ALA A 443 -2.36 -12.32 15.00
N GLU A 444 -1.62 -13.41 14.81
CA GLU A 444 -2.03 -14.74 15.27
C GLU A 444 -2.20 -14.77 16.78
N SER A 445 -1.23 -14.24 17.53
CA SER A 445 -1.30 -14.15 18.99
C SER A 445 -2.50 -13.32 19.46
N PHE A 446 -2.83 -12.23 18.74
CA PHE A 446 -4.02 -11.43 19.03
C PHE A 446 -5.33 -12.22 18.83
N ILE A 447 -5.42 -13.02 17.78
CA ILE A 447 -6.59 -13.88 17.54
C ILE A 447 -6.66 -14.98 18.61
N ASP A 448 -5.53 -15.62 18.95
CA ASP A 448 -5.47 -16.66 19.99
C ASP A 448 -5.85 -16.11 21.37
N GLN A 449 -5.44 -14.87 21.67
CA GLN A 449 -5.88 -14.13 22.84
C GLN A 449 -7.42 -13.98 22.87
N TRP A 450 -8.05 -13.62 21.76
CA TRP A 450 -9.51 -13.49 21.69
C TRP A 450 -10.24 -14.82 21.73
N ILE A 451 -9.66 -15.90 21.20
CA ILE A 451 -10.18 -17.27 21.38
C ILE A 451 -10.18 -17.65 22.87
N PHE A 452 -9.10 -17.32 23.59
CA PHE A 452 -9.05 -17.48 25.04
C PHE A 452 -10.08 -16.60 25.75
N HIS A 453 -10.16 -15.31 25.44
CA HIS A 453 -11.09 -14.35 26.04
C HIS A 453 -12.55 -14.81 25.90
N LEU A 454 -12.92 -15.33 24.73
CA LEU A 454 -14.24 -15.88 24.49
C LEU A 454 -14.54 -17.12 25.36
N ARG A 455 -13.56 -18.04 25.45
CA ARG A 455 -13.67 -19.23 26.31
C ARG A 455 -13.75 -18.84 27.77
N PHE A 456 -12.95 -17.89 28.21
CA PHE A 456 -12.97 -17.34 29.57
C PHE A 456 -14.30 -16.64 29.87
N ALA A 457 -14.82 -15.80 29.00
CA ALA A 457 -16.10 -15.15 29.17
C ALA A 457 -17.25 -16.16 29.34
N ARG A 458 -17.32 -17.17 28.45
CA ARG A 458 -18.41 -18.15 28.46
C ARG A 458 -18.31 -19.13 29.64
N LYS A 459 -17.16 -19.78 29.81
CA LYS A 459 -16.97 -20.87 30.77
C LYS A 459 -16.45 -20.40 32.12
N GLY A 460 -15.63 -19.35 32.14
CA GLY A 460 -15.05 -18.78 33.36
C GLY A 460 -15.98 -17.82 34.06
N LEU A 461 -16.52 -16.86 33.35
CA LEU A 461 -17.40 -15.82 33.88
C LEU A 461 -18.90 -16.18 33.76
N GLY A 462 -19.27 -17.24 33.05
CA GLY A 462 -20.66 -17.63 32.82
C GLY A 462 -21.47 -16.65 31.98
N LEU A 463 -20.78 -15.85 31.13
CA LEU A 463 -21.44 -14.88 30.30
C LEU A 463 -22.02 -15.51 29.04
N SER A 464 -23.21 -15.05 28.67
CA SER A 464 -23.91 -15.32 27.41
C SER A 464 -24.64 -14.07 26.97
N GLU A 465 -25.07 -13.99 25.71
CA GLU A 465 -25.88 -12.87 25.26
C GLU A 465 -27.11 -12.62 26.13
N ARG A 466 -27.74 -13.70 26.58
CA ARG A 466 -28.91 -13.62 27.46
C ARG A 466 -28.54 -13.03 28.81
N THR A 467 -27.45 -13.51 29.44
CA THR A 467 -27.03 -13.03 30.77
C THR A 467 -26.54 -11.57 30.68
N ILE A 468 -25.82 -11.20 29.65
CA ILE A 468 -25.39 -9.81 29.43
C ILE A 468 -26.63 -8.89 29.28
N LYS A 469 -27.57 -9.24 28.40
CA LYS A 469 -28.82 -8.48 28.24
C LYS A 469 -29.61 -8.37 29.55
N GLN A 470 -29.67 -9.44 30.31
CA GLN A 470 -30.35 -9.46 31.61
C GLN A 470 -29.65 -8.55 32.63
N TYR A 471 -28.32 -8.56 32.69
CA TYR A 471 -27.54 -7.75 33.63
C TYR A 471 -27.63 -6.26 33.24
N LEU A 472 -27.42 -5.93 31.97
CA LEU A 472 -27.56 -4.55 31.49
C LEU A 472 -28.98 -3.99 31.65
N GLY A 473 -30.01 -4.82 31.44
CA GLY A 473 -31.41 -4.41 31.65
C GLY A 473 -31.79 -4.16 33.11
N LYS A 474 -30.94 -4.57 34.08
CA LYS A 474 -31.11 -4.24 35.50
C LYS A 474 -30.31 -3.01 35.94
N CYS A 475 -29.40 -2.52 35.11
CA CYS A 475 -28.55 -1.35 35.39
C CYS A 475 -29.28 -0.07 35.06
N ASP A 476 -30.05 0.50 35.98
CA ASP A 476 -30.87 1.71 35.81
C ASP A 476 -30.05 3.03 35.79
N ILE A 477 -28.73 2.96 36.04
CA ILE A 477 -27.93 4.14 36.35
C ILE A 477 -27.21 4.69 35.11
N HIS A 478 -26.92 3.86 34.13
CA HIS A 478 -26.12 4.27 32.96
C HIS A 478 -26.96 4.51 31.72
N GLU A 479 -26.89 5.70 31.16
CA GLU A 479 -27.50 6.01 29.85
C GLU A 479 -26.80 5.30 28.68
N ASN A 480 -25.50 4.88 28.86
CA ASN A 480 -24.68 4.21 27.86
C ASN A 480 -24.38 2.75 28.22
N HIS A 481 -25.38 1.89 28.16
CA HIS A 481 -25.22 0.43 28.37
C HIS A 481 -24.36 -0.26 27.29
N GLU A 482 -24.01 0.42 26.20
CA GLU A 482 -23.26 -0.13 25.07
C GLU A 482 -21.75 -0.23 25.30
N MET A 483 -21.21 0.31 26.41
CA MET A 483 -19.76 0.44 26.65
C MET A 483 -19.14 -0.65 27.56
N MET A 484 -19.88 -1.69 27.93
CA MET A 484 -19.34 -2.77 28.78
C MET A 484 -18.56 -3.79 27.94
N ASP A 485 -17.24 -3.75 27.99
CA ASP A 485 -16.35 -4.72 27.37
C ASP A 485 -15.93 -5.88 28.33
N LEU A 486 -15.07 -6.79 27.87
CA LEU A 486 -14.59 -7.89 28.69
C LEU A 486 -13.80 -7.43 29.91
N THR A 487 -13.11 -6.29 29.84
CA THR A 487 -12.37 -5.72 30.97
C THR A 487 -13.33 -5.35 32.10
N ASN A 488 -14.47 -4.73 31.76
CA ASN A 488 -15.50 -4.34 32.70
C ASN A 488 -16.18 -5.57 33.34
N TRP A 489 -16.50 -6.58 32.53
CA TRP A 489 -17.04 -7.86 33.08
C TRP A 489 -16.04 -8.56 33.99
N THR A 490 -14.74 -8.48 33.70
CA THR A 490 -13.69 -9.01 34.57
C THR A 490 -13.61 -8.21 35.88
N ALA A 491 -13.78 -6.88 35.85
CA ALA A 491 -13.85 -6.03 37.02
C ALA A 491 -15.07 -6.39 37.91
N MET A 492 -16.22 -6.68 37.29
CA MET A 492 -17.40 -7.17 38.01
C MET A 492 -17.13 -8.50 38.74
N ALA A 493 -16.47 -9.45 38.06
CA ALA A 493 -16.09 -10.73 38.66
C ALA A 493 -15.10 -10.56 39.81
N PHE A 494 -14.14 -9.60 39.64
CA PHE A 494 -13.20 -9.24 40.70
C PHE A 494 -13.92 -8.64 41.91
N ALA A 495 -14.86 -7.74 41.71
CA ALA A 495 -15.66 -7.17 42.79
C ALA A 495 -16.47 -8.23 43.56
N HIS A 496 -17.13 -9.13 42.84
CA HIS A 496 -17.84 -10.25 43.48
C HIS A 496 -16.92 -11.19 44.27
N TYR A 497 -15.71 -11.47 43.75
CA TYR A 497 -14.73 -12.29 44.46
C TYR A 497 -14.27 -11.62 45.77
N ILE A 498 -13.99 -10.33 45.72
CA ILE A 498 -13.54 -9.59 46.92
C ILE A 498 -14.64 -9.58 47.99
N LEU A 499 -15.89 -9.26 47.63
CA LEU A 499 -17.00 -9.08 48.52
C LEU A 499 -17.59 -10.40 49.00
N PHE A 500 -17.76 -11.37 48.11
CA PHE A 500 -18.58 -12.56 48.36
C PHE A 500 -17.81 -13.87 48.18
N LYS A 501 -16.52 -13.83 47.85
CA LYS A 501 -15.66 -14.99 47.53
C LYS A 501 -16.27 -15.91 46.47
N LYS A 502 -17.01 -15.32 45.51
CA LYS A 502 -17.66 -16.00 44.40
C LYS A 502 -17.40 -15.29 43.11
N ILE A 503 -17.10 -16.03 42.03
CA ILE A 503 -16.96 -15.44 40.68
C ILE A 503 -18.36 -15.27 40.10
N SER A 504 -18.75 -14.01 39.84
CA SER A 504 -20.03 -13.64 39.25
C SER A 504 -19.90 -12.26 38.59
N CYS A 505 -20.67 -12.03 37.55
CA CYS A 505 -20.76 -10.72 36.88
C CYS A 505 -22.10 -10.04 37.09
N ALA A 506 -22.88 -10.47 38.10
CA ALA A 506 -24.19 -9.85 38.40
C ALA A 506 -24.01 -8.36 38.79
N PRO A 507 -24.99 -7.51 38.53
CA PRO A 507 -24.96 -6.10 38.93
C PRO A 507 -24.77 -5.95 40.44
N LEU A 508 -24.05 -4.94 40.89
CA LEU A 508 -23.82 -4.61 42.31
C LEU A 508 -24.77 -3.51 42.78
N SER A 509 -25.11 -3.52 44.08
CA SER A 509 -25.75 -2.35 44.69
C SER A 509 -24.70 -1.23 44.90
N GLU A 510 -25.13 0.04 44.97
CA GLU A 510 -24.25 1.18 45.24
C GLU A 510 -23.39 0.99 46.51
N PRO A 511 -23.96 0.53 47.67
CA PRO A 511 -23.15 0.27 48.87
C PRO A 511 -22.09 -0.82 48.64
N SER A 512 -22.41 -1.87 47.87
CA SER A 512 -21.46 -2.96 47.57
C SER A 512 -20.34 -2.47 46.68
N ALA A 513 -20.66 -1.68 45.66
CA ALA A 513 -19.66 -1.08 44.77
C ALA A 513 -18.69 -0.18 45.55
N LYS A 514 -19.21 0.67 46.46
CA LYS A 514 -18.40 1.54 47.32
C LYS A 514 -17.49 0.69 48.23
N SER A 515 -18.03 -0.31 48.89
CA SER A 515 -17.25 -1.22 49.74
C SER A 515 -16.14 -1.96 48.98
N PHE A 516 -16.40 -2.38 47.73
CA PHE A 516 -15.39 -2.98 46.88
C PHE A 516 -14.23 -2.01 46.60
N LEU A 517 -14.51 -0.76 46.21
CA LEU A 517 -13.50 0.24 45.93
C LEU A 517 -12.69 0.60 47.19
N GLU A 518 -13.33 0.70 48.39
CA GLU A 518 -12.65 0.96 49.64
C GLU A 518 -11.68 -0.18 50.05
N ILE A 519 -11.99 -1.42 49.67
CA ILE A 519 -11.13 -2.58 49.97
C ILE A 519 -9.98 -2.69 48.98
N VAL A 520 -10.25 -2.47 47.68
CA VAL A 520 -9.28 -2.71 46.59
C VAL A 520 -8.22 -1.61 46.49
N PHE A 521 -8.58 -0.36 46.79
CA PHE A 521 -7.62 0.74 46.73
C PHE A 521 -6.83 0.88 48.01
N LEU A 522 -5.50 0.85 47.93
CA LEU A 522 -4.60 1.04 49.05
C LEU A 522 -4.73 2.48 49.59
N LEU A 523 -5.01 2.60 50.89
CA LEU A 523 -5.09 3.90 51.57
C LEU A 523 -3.72 4.57 51.59
N GLY A 524 -3.67 5.79 51.07
CA GLY A 524 -2.45 6.64 51.09
C GLY A 524 -1.37 6.29 50.08
N VAL A 525 -1.57 5.31 49.20
CA VAL A 525 -0.64 4.97 48.11
C VAL A 525 -1.14 5.57 46.80
N PHE A 526 -0.41 6.59 46.33
CA PHE A 526 -0.72 7.28 45.06
C PHE A 526 0.46 7.19 44.09
N LYS A 527 0.16 7.06 42.81
CA LYS A 527 1.08 7.25 41.71
C LYS A 527 0.42 8.24 40.75
N GLU A 528 1.10 9.38 40.52
CA GLU A 528 0.55 10.45 39.66
C GLU A 528 -0.87 10.90 40.07
N GLU A 529 -1.08 11.06 41.40
CA GLU A 529 -2.36 11.44 42.01
C GLU A 529 -3.49 10.39 41.85
N VAL A 530 -3.19 9.18 41.38
CA VAL A 530 -4.14 8.08 41.24
C VAL A 530 -3.88 7.00 42.30
N ARG A 531 -4.93 6.60 43.03
CA ARG A 531 -4.83 5.49 44.00
C ARG A 531 -4.46 4.20 43.30
N GLN A 532 -3.61 3.41 43.95
CA GLN A 532 -3.18 2.12 43.44
C GLN A 532 -4.04 0.98 44.00
N CYS A 533 -4.35 0.01 43.15
CA CYS A 533 -5.00 -1.23 43.59
C CYS A 533 -4.02 -2.11 44.37
N ASP A 534 -4.52 -2.84 45.38
CA ASP A 534 -3.74 -3.83 46.13
C ASP A 534 -3.39 -5.03 45.22
N SER A 535 -2.11 -5.19 44.94
CA SER A 535 -1.60 -6.27 44.09
C SER A 535 -1.83 -7.65 44.71
N ALA A 536 -1.82 -7.77 46.07
CA ALA A 536 -2.07 -9.04 46.72
C ALA A 536 -3.50 -9.55 46.51
N LEU A 537 -4.48 -8.62 46.44
CA LEU A 537 -5.87 -8.95 46.12
C LEU A 537 -6.02 -9.38 44.66
N VAL A 538 -5.33 -8.71 43.75
CA VAL A 538 -5.32 -9.07 42.32
C VAL A 538 -4.69 -10.45 42.12
N ASP A 539 -3.56 -10.75 42.80
CA ASP A 539 -2.91 -12.07 42.73
C ASP A 539 -3.79 -13.16 43.32
N SER A 540 -4.47 -12.89 44.46
CA SER A 540 -5.44 -13.81 45.03
C SER A 540 -6.59 -14.14 44.06
N PHE A 541 -7.11 -13.11 43.37
CA PHE A 541 -8.15 -13.32 42.36
C PHE A 541 -7.62 -14.11 41.17
N LYS A 542 -6.42 -13.82 40.70
CA LYS A 542 -5.75 -14.60 39.62
C LYS A 542 -5.64 -16.08 40.00
N GLN A 543 -5.22 -16.38 41.22
CA GLN A 543 -5.11 -17.77 41.68
C GLN A 543 -6.47 -18.48 41.71
N GLU A 544 -7.53 -17.77 42.06
CA GLU A 544 -8.89 -18.34 42.04
C GLU A 544 -9.37 -18.60 40.60
N LEU A 545 -9.11 -17.68 39.68
CA LEU A 545 -9.43 -17.86 38.26
C LEU A 545 -8.71 -19.07 37.65
N LEU A 546 -7.45 -19.30 38.04
CA LEU A 546 -6.67 -20.45 37.54
C LEU A 546 -7.24 -21.80 37.97
N LYS A 547 -8.08 -21.86 39.01
CA LYS A 547 -8.78 -23.08 39.44
C LYS A 547 -9.99 -23.42 38.57
N LEU A 548 -10.44 -22.49 37.71
CA LEU A 548 -11.59 -22.72 36.83
C LEU A 548 -11.30 -23.85 35.82
N PRO A 549 -12.30 -24.70 35.49
CA PRO A 549 -12.14 -25.83 34.58
C PRO A 549 -12.11 -25.38 33.09
N LEU A 550 -11.09 -24.63 32.71
CA LEU A 550 -11.00 -23.99 31.37
C LEU A 550 -10.13 -24.76 30.37
N ALA A 551 -9.60 -25.93 30.71
CA ALA A 551 -8.62 -26.63 29.86
C ALA A 551 -7.49 -25.67 29.43
N TRP A 552 -6.71 -25.22 30.42
CA TRP A 552 -5.63 -24.24 30.27
C TRP A 552 -4.51 -24.74 29.37
N ILE A 553 -4.02 -23.86 28.51
CA ILE A 553 -2.77 -24.00 27.73
C ILE A 553 -1.76 -22.95 28.20
N ASP A 554 -0.47 -23.15 27.92
CA ASP A 554 0.61 -22.30 28.47
C ASP A 554 0.42 -20.80 28.15
N SER A 555 -0.06 -20.46 26.96
CA SER A 555 -0.30 -19.06 26.56
C SER A 555 -1.46 -18.40 27.30
N ASP A 556 -2.45 -19.18 27.78
CA ASP A 556 -3.65 -18.64 28.44
C ASP A 556 -3.33 -17.89 29.73
N GLN A 557 -2.31 -18.33 30.48
CA GLN A 557 -1.89 -17.65 31.70
C GLN A 557 -1.36 -16.24 31.43
N ASN A 558 -0.67 -16.05 30.32
CA ASN A 558 -0.18 -14.75 29.89
C ASN A 558 -1.33 -13.85 29.41
N PHE A 559 -2.29 -14.41 28.67
CA PHE A 559 -3.48 -13.68 28.22
C PHE A 559 -4.35 -13.26 29.41
N LEU A 560 -4.53 -14.14 30.42
CA LEU A 560 -5.22 -13.80 31.66
C LEU A 560 -4.49 -12.70 32.43
N ALA A 561 -3.17 -12.79 32.56
CA ALA A 561 -2.38 -11.77 33.25
C ALA A 561 -2.52 -10.40 32.53
N THR A 562 -2.49 -10.39 31.21
CA THR A 562 -2.68 -9.16 30.40
C THR A 562 -4.08 -8.58 30.61
N LEU A 563 -5.14 -9.42 30.63
CA LEU A 563 -6.51 -8.98 30.88
C LEU A 563 -6.68 -8.40 32.29
N LEU A 564 -6.11 -9.05 33.32
CA LEU A 564 -6.14 -8.56 34.69
C LEU A 564 -5.39 -7.23 34.84
N ASN A 565 -4.24 -7.06 34.18
CA ASN A 565 -3.53 -5.79 34.17
C ASN A 565 -4.36 -4.67 33.52
N LYS A 566 -5.03 -4.96 32.40
CA LYS A 566 -5.97 -4.01 31.77
C LYS A 566 -7.12 -3.66 32.73
N CYS A 567 -7.67 -4.65 33.43
CA CYS A 567 -8.73 -4.45 34.42
C CYS A 567 -8.27 -3.54 35.57
N VAL A 568 -7.07 -3.77 36.12
CA VAL A 568 -6.49 -2.93 37.20
C VAL A 568 -6.28 -1.50 36.71
N VAL A 569 -5.67 -1.32 35.54
CA VAL A 569 -5.45 0.01 34.96
C VAL A 569 -6.78 0.74 34.73
N HIS A 570 -7.78 0.04 34.21
CA HIS A 570 -9.12 0.59 34.01
C HIS A 570 -9.77 1.03 35.34
N LEU A 571 -9.75 0.19 36.36
CA LEU A 571 -10.26 0.55 37.69
C LEU A 571 -9.53 1.76 38.28
N GLN A 572 -8.21 1.85 38.13
CA GLN A 572 -7.42 2.97 38.61
C GLN A 572 -7.74 4.28 37.85
N GLN A 573 -7.91 4.21 36.54
CA GLN A 573 -8.25 5.38 35.71
C GLN A 573 -9.64 5.92 36.04
N GLU A 574 -10.61 5.03 36.19
CA GLU A 574 -12.02 5.36 36.41
C GLU A 574 -12.28 5.82 37.85
N PHE A 575 -11.78 5.05 38.83
CA PHE A 575 -12.14 5.22 40.24
C PHE A 575 -11.00 5.73 41.14
N GLY A 576 -9.75 5.74 40.65
CA GLY A 576 -8.60 6.06 41.47
C GLY A 576 -8.53 7.49 42.00
N ARG A 577 -9.28 8.41 41.36
CA ARG A 577 -9.36 9.83 41.76
C ARG A 577 -10.63 10.19 42.53
N ILE A 578 -11.61 9.29 42.60
CA ILE A 578 -12.91 9.55 43.25
C ILE A 578 -12.73 9.59 44.76
N ASP A 579 -13.27 10.60 45.42
CA ASP A 579 -13.31 10.63 46.90
C ASP A 579 -14.38 9.66 47.41
N LEU A 580 -13.94 8.51 47.88
CA LEU A 580 -14.80 7.44 48.39
C LEU A 580 -15.49 7.82 49.73
N LYS A 581 -15.06 8.90 50.39
CA LYS A 581 -15.76 9.42 51.61
C LYS A 581 -16.93 10.31 51.25
N ALA A 582 -16.95 10.89 50.04
CA ALA A 582 -18.06 11.67 49.54
C ALA A 582 -19.16 10.76 48.95
N GLU A 583 -20.29 11.35 48.59
CA GLU A 583 -21.32 10.67 47.82
C GLU A 583 -20.84 10.56 46.35
N VAL A 584 -20.79 9.34 45.83
CA VAL A 584 -20.32 9.06 44.48
C VAL A 584 -21.50 9.13 43.52
N ASP A 585 -21.39 9.97 42.50
CA ASP A 585 -22.38 9.98 41.41
C ASP A 585 -22.08 8.89 40.39
N TRP A 586 -22.73 7.74 40.55
CA TRP A 586 -22.52 6.55 39.74
C TRP A 586 -22.97 6.70 38.29
N LYS A 587 -23.70 7.76 37.94
CA LYS A 587 -24.15 7.99 36.55
C LYS A 587 -22.99 8.24 35.58
N PHE A 588 -21.90 8.78 36.09
CA PHE A 588 -20.72 9.12 35.28
C PHE A 588 -19.62 8.09 35.34
N THR A 589 -19.91 6.90 35.93
CA THR A 589 -18.93 5.81 36.02
C THR A 589 -19.32 4.68 35.06
N HIS A 590 -18.36 4.15 34.30
CA HIS A 590 -18.61 3.13 33.27
C HIS A 590 -17.96 1.76 33.58
N GLY A 591 -17.12 1.69 34.59
CA GLY A 591 -16.32 0.50 34.93
C GLY A 591 -17.08 -0.64 35.61
N LEU A 592 -18.22 -0.36 36.25
CA LEU A 592 -19.02 -1.33 37.01
C LEU A 592 -20.50 -1.22 36.67
N CYS A 593 -21.20 -2.37 36.62
CA CYS A 593 -22.66 -2.42 36.47
C CYS A 593 -23.36 -2.30 37.81
N ILE A 594 -24.06 -1.20 38.07
CA ILE A 594 -24.63 -0.82 39.37
C ILE A 594 -26.16 -0.65 39.27
N VAL A 595 -26.89 -1.11 40.28
CA VAL A 595 -28.35 -0.97 40.44
C VAL A 595 -28.70 -0.06 41.63
N LYS A 596 -29.69 0.82 41.46
CA LYS A 596 -30.17 1.73 42.51
C LYS A 596 -30.94 1.01 43.64
N ASN A 597 -31.75 0.01 43.30
CA ASN A 597 -32.64 -0.65 44.25
C ASN A 597 -32.24 -2.12 44.48
N PRO A 598 -31.88 -2.53 45.74
CA PRO A 598 -31.53 -3.92 46.06
C PRO A 598 -32.69 -4.91 45.94
N THR A 599 -33.95 -4.47 45.79
CA THR A 599 -35.14 -5.34 45.64
C THR A 599 -35.30 -5.95 44.25
N SER A 600 -34.45 -5.64 43.29
CA SER A 600 -34.45 -6.18 41.92
C SER A 600 -33.36 -7.25 41.65
N LEU A 601 -32.63 -7.65 42.66
CA LEU A 601 -31.57 -8.69 42.56
C LEU A 601 -32.14 -10.12 42.60
#